data_eb63be36f4a06347bf3e79444102aea2
#
_entry.id   eb63be36f4a06347bf3e79444102aea2
#
_cell.length_a   1.000
_cell.length_b   1.000
_cell.length_c   1.000
_cell.angle_alpha   90.00
_cell.angle_beta   90.00
_cell.angle_gamma   90.00
#
_symmetry.space_group_name_H-M   'P 1'
#
loop_
_entity.id
_entity.type
_entity.pdbx_description
1 polymer ?
#
loop_
_entity_poly.entity_id
_entity_poly.type
_entity_poly.pdbx_seq_one_letter_code
_entity_poly.pdbx_strand_id
1 'polypeptide(L)'
;MNSKKLLLYISVFAIQSLSNAVIPILPELAGKSNSNPAVSSLLYSGYFIGALLTLLPFGILADRIGKLKIAGLGITLTVISGIFISFSENLWVLGISRFVEGLGCGAFFPAAYSILAEWKDSQKSMGEFNFLLNAGLASGVFFSGLFAEFGIKTAINIFTLLAGFSFALLLRETRGLISWDSSGRKKKITATLNRREVAGKKTEAEMSFEPGRYLEKIGKSFFENGFWKLWGISVILYGATGLLTSNYADYSASFLTKPELGLAISASYIAAMLSSLAAGRTRINNKNIIRVGIILATAGILFSLKAPLLAFFLIGAGGGTAVIGLVASVSRISSSGISMGLFNTGIYAGLGLIPVLGSLFIGPLGYESVFLGSAFVLLTTLGIKLE
;
A
#
# COMPACT_ATOMS: atom_id res chain seq x y z
N MET A 1 -22.71 -8.88 -12.16
CA MET A 1 -21.35 -8.32 -12.00
C MET A 1 -20.39 -9.29 -12.68
N ASN A 2 -19.47 -8.82 -13.53
CA ASN A 2 -18.51 -9.71 -14.20
C ASN A 2 -17.64 -10.39 -13.13
N SER A 3 -17.41 -11.71 -13.23
CA SER A 3 -16.66 -12.48 -12.21
C SER A 3 -15.25 -11.95 -11.98
N LYS A 4 -14.59 -11.43 -13.03
CA LYS A 4 -13.28 -10.75 -12.89
C LYS A 4 -13.36 -9.46 -12.06
N LYS A 5 -14.45 -8.71 -12.17
CA LYS A 5 -14.67 -7.49 -11.38
C LYS A 5 -14.85 -7.87 -9.91
N LEU A 6 -15.66 -8.90 -9.65
CA LEU A 6 -15.86 -9.42 -8.29
C LEU A 6 -14.54 -9.89 -7.68
N LEU A 7 -13.75 -10.67 -8.42
CA LEU A 7 -12.44 -11.16 -7.99
C LEU A 7 -11.53 -10.00 -7.55
N LEU A 8 -11.33 -9.00 -8.42
CA LEU A 8 -10.41 -7.90 -8.10
C LEU A 8 -10.90 -7.07 -6.91
N TYR A 9 -12.20 -6.85 -6.78
CA TYR A 9 -12.78 -6.03 -5.71
C TYR A 9 -12.72 -6.72 -4.34
N ILE A 10 -13.03 -8.01 -4.28
CA ILE A 10 -12.89 -8.77 -3.04
C ILE A 10 -11.40 -8.91 -2.69
N SER A 11 -10.54 -9.15 -3.69
CA SER A 11 -9.11 -9.29 -3.44
C SER A 11 -8.47 -8.03 -2.88
N VAL A 12 -8.75 -6.85 -3.44
CA VAL A 12 -8.17 -5.60 -2.92
C VAL A 12 -8.62 -5.31 -1.50
N PHE A 13 -9.90 -5.53 -1.20
CA PHE A 13 -10.42 -5.37 0.15
C PHE A 13 -9.76 -6.37 1.11
N ALA A 14 -9.68 -7.65 0.75
CA ALA A 14 -9.11 -8.69 1.59
C ALA A 14 -7.60 -8.47 1.85
N ILE A 15 -6.82 -8.16 0.80
CA ILE A 15 -5.38 -7.89 0.91
C ILE A 15 -5.13 -6.71 1.84
N GLN A 16 -5.85 -5.61 1.66
CA GLN A 16 -5.64 -4.41 2.47
C GLN A 16 -6.15 -4.55 3.90
N SER A 17 -7.26 -5.27 4.09
CA SER A 17 -7.75 -5.56 5.44
C SER A 17 -6.77 -6.45 6.20
N LEU A 18 -6.24 -7.49 5.57
CA LEU A 18 -5.27 -8.39 6.21
C LEU A 18 -3.99 -7.64 6.57
N SER A 19 -3.43 -6.85 5.64
CA SER A 19 -2.18 -6.14 5.86
C SER A 19 -2.25 -5.15 7.02
N ASN A 20 -3.40 -4.50 7.19
CA ASN A 20 -3.60 -3.50 8.23
C ASN A 20 -4.12 -4.07 9.55
N ALA A 21 -4.69 -5.28 9.55
CA ALA A 21 -5.13 -5.95 10.78
C ALA A 21 -3.98 -6.21 11.76
N VAL A 22 -2.75 -6.21 11.30
CA VAL A 22 -1.55 -6.39 12.12
C VAL A 22 -1.26 -5.16 13.00
N ILE A 23 -1.63 -3.95 12.54
CA ILE A 23 -1.15 -2.68 13.15
C ILE A 23 -1.55 -2.53 14.63
N PRO A 24 -2.81 -2.72 15.06
CA PRO A 24 -3.19 -2.55 16.48
C PRO A 24 -2.58 -3.58 17.43
N ILE A 25 -2.13 -4.71 16.88
CA ILE A 25 -1.63 -5.86 17.64
C ILE A 25 -0.13 -6.09 17.45
N LEU A 26 0.59 -5.13 16.88
CA LEU A 26 2.05 -5.20 16.69
C LEU A 26 2.81 -5.53 17.99
N PRO A 27 2.50 -4.90 19.17
CA PRO A 27 3.17 -5.23 20.41
C PRO A 27 3.00 -6.69 20.84
N GLU A 28 1.81 -7.24 20.64
CA GLU A 28 1.51 -8.64 20.98
C GLU A 28 2.24 -9.62 20.05
N LEU A 29 2.33 -9.28 18.77
CA LEU A 29 3.08 -10.07 17.80
C LEU A 29 4.61 -9.95 18.03
N ALA A 30 5.08 -8.80 18.52
CA ALA A 30 6.47 -8.59 18.85
C ALA A 30 6.92 -9.27 20.17
N GLY A 31 5.97 -9.85 20.92
CA GLY A 31 6.24 -10.52 22.20
C GLY A 31 6.16 -9.57 23.40
N LYS A 32 5.08 -9.61 24.12
CA LYS A 32 4.72 -8.72 25.25
C LYS A 32 5.81 -8.50 26.33
N SER A 33 6.78 -9.40 26.44
CA SER A 33 7.71 -9.41 27.58
C SER A 33 8.90 -8.46 27.44
N ASN A 34 9.20 -7.99 26.22
CA ASN A 34 10.32 -7.08 25.95
C ASN A 34 10.01 -6.29 24.67
N SER A 35 8.96 -5.46 24.70
CA SER A 35 8.57 -4.66 23.54
C SER A 35 9.71 -3.73 23.10
N ASN A 36 10.59 -4.26 22.26
CA ASN A 36 11.55 -3.45 21.56
C ASN A 36 10.81 -2.75 20.43
N PRO A 37 10.66 -1.42 20.44
CA PRO A 37 9.96 -0.67 19.39
C PRO A 37 10.47 -0.99 17.99
N ALA A 38 11.74 -1.38 17.86
CA ALA A 38 12.33 -1.78 16.60
C ALA A 38 11.69 -3.08 16.03
N VAL A 39 11.24 -3.99 16.88
CA VAL A 39 10.57 -5.24 16.41
C VAL A 39 9.19 -4.94 15.85
N SER A 40 8.37 -4.13 16.53
CA SER A 40 7.08 -3.67 16.02
C SER A 40 7.23 -2.93 14.69
N SER A 41 8.20 -2.02 14.62
CA SER A 41 8.53 -1.30 13.38
C SER A 41 9.01 -2.24 12.28
N LEU A 42 9.79 -3.27 12.57
CA LEU A 42 10.26 -4.24 11.60
C LEU A 42 9.09 -5.08 11.03
N LEU A 43 8.18 -5.54 11.90
CA LEU A 43 6.97 -6.26 11.47
C LEU A 43 6.05 -5.38 10.61
N TYR A 44 5.91 -4.11 10.96
CA TYR A 44 5.18 -3.13 10.14
C TYR A 44 5.87 -2.90 8.79
N SER A 45 7.14 -2.59 8.82
CA SER A 45 7.95 -2.20 7.66
C SER A 45 8.20 -3.34 6.70
N GLY A 46 8.24 -4.58 7.18
CA GLY A 46 8.46 -5.77 6.34
C GLY A 46 7.51 -5.84 5.14
N TYR A 47 6.24 -5.53 5.36
CA TYR A 47 5.25 -5.43 4.29
C TYR A 47 5.61 -4.37 3.24
N PHE A 48 5.96 -3.17 3.68
CA PHE A 48 6.27 -2.07 2.76
C PHE A 48 7.59 -2.26 2.02
N ILE A 49 8.59 -2.86 2.66
CA ILE A 49 9.87 -3.22 2.03
C ILE A 49 9.64 -4.29 0.96
N GLY A 50 8.85 -5.32 1.25
CA GLY A 50 8.49 -6.34 0.27
C GLY A 50 7.79 -5.75 -0.94
N ALA A 51 6.82 -4.86 -0.73
CA ALA A 51 6.12 -4.16 -1.80
C ALA A 51 7.05 -3.23 -2.58
N LEU A 52 7.90 -2.45 -1.91
CA LEU A 52 8.88 -1.55 -2.54
C LEU A 52 9.76 -2.29 -3.56
N LEU A 53 10.28 -3.45 -3.18
CA LEU A 53 11.19 -4.23 -4.02
C LEU A 53 10.49 -4.85 -5.25
N THR A 54 9.18 -5.04 -5.18
CA THR A 54 8.45 -5.84 -6.18
C THR A 54 7.49 -5.06 -7.05
N LEU A 55 7.06 -3.86 -6.66
CA LEU A 55 6.13 -3.03 -7.43
C LEU A 55 6.57 -2.84 -8.89
N LEU A 56 7.81 -2.40 -9.13
CA LEU A 56 8.32 -2.19 -10.47
C LEU A 56 8.59 -3.50 -11.23
N PRO A 57 9.31 -4.49 -10.66
CA PRO A 57 9.53 -5.77 -11.33
C PRO A 57 8.25 -6.50 -11.72
N PHE A 58 7.27 -6.59 -10.82
CA PHE A 58 6.02 -7.29 -11.13
C PHE A 58 5.09 -6.48 -12.05
N GLY A 59 5.19 -5.15 -12.05
CA GLY A 59 4.51 -4.35 -13.08
C GLY A 59 4.97 -4.73 -14.48
N ILE A 60 6.28 -4.82 -14.70
CA ILE A 60 6.87 -5.25 -15.99
C ILE A 60 6.50 -6.70 -16.30
N LEU A 61 6.56 -7.57 -15.29
CA LEU A 61 6.28 -9.00 -15.44
C LEU A 61 4.81 -9.26 -15.79
N ALA A 62 3.89 -8.44 -15.27
CA ALA A 62 2.46 -8.52 -15.57
C ALA A 62 2.17 -8.32 -17.06
N ASP A 63 2.87 -7.38 -17.71
CA ASP A 63 2.71 -7.14 -19.14
C ASP A 63 3.26 -8.28 -20.01
N ARG A 64 4.24 -9.05 -19.51
CA ARG A 64 4.88 -10.16 -20.24
C ARG A 64 4.21 -11.51 -20.04
N ILE A 65 3.97 -11.89 -18.78
CA ILE A 65 3.46 -13.23 -18.41
C ILE A 65 1.92 -13.24 -18.42
N GLY A 66 1.31 -12.06 -18.24
CA GLY A 66 -0.14 -11.88 -18.19
C GLY A 66 -0.62 -11.35 -16.83
N LYS A 67 -1.38 -10.29 -16.88
CA LYS A 67 -1.84 -9.50 -15.74
C LYS A 67 -2.60 -10.34 -14.69
N LEU A 68 -3.52 -11.20 -15.14
CA LEU A 68 -4.31 -12.06 -14.24
C LEU A 68 -3.43 -13.09 -13.51
N LYS A 69 -2.37 -13.60 -14.16
CA LYS A 69 -1.44 -14.55 -13.53
C LYS A 69 -0.63 -13.88 -12.41
N ILE A 70 -0.14 -12.66 -12.66
CA ILE A 70 0.64 -11.91 -11.67
C ILE A 70 -0.25 -11.42 -10.53
N ALA A 71 -1.48 -10.94 -10.81
CA ALA A 71 -2.45 -10.63 -9.76
C ALA A 71 -2.77 -11.89 -8.93
N GLY A 72 -2.90 -13.04 -9.57
CA GLY A 72 -3.10 -14.32 -8.90
C GLY A 72 -1.94 -14.73 -8.00
N LEU A 73 -0.70 -14.52 -8.44
CA LEU A 73 0.50 -14.72 -7.61
C LEU A 73 0.42 -13.83 -6.35
N GLY A 74 0.03 -12.57 -6.51
CA GLY A 74 -0.16 -11.63 -5.39
C GLY A 74 -1.18 -12.15 -4.36
N ILE A 75 -2.35 -12.60 -4.81
CA ILE A 75 -3.38 -13.18 -3.95
C ILE A 75 -2.83 -14.42 -3.22
N THR A 76 -2.12 -15.31 -3.94
CA THR A 76 -1.55 -16.53 -3.37
C THR A 76 -0.55 -16.22 -2.26
N LEU A 77 0.39 -15.29 -2.50
CA LEU A 77 1.38 -14.87 -1.50
C LEU A 77 0.72 -14.26 -0.27
N THR A 78 -0.34 -13.47 -0.45
CA THR A 78 -1.12 -12.90 0.66
C THR A 78 -1.80 -13.98 1.50
N VAL A 79 -2.41 -14.99 0.86
CA VAL A 79 -3.04 -16.12 1.59
C VAL A 79 -2.01 -16.90 2.38
N ILE A 80 -0.87 -17.24 1.76
CA ILE A 80 0.22 -17.96 2.43
C ILE A 80 0.71 -17.15 3.64
N SER A 81 0.97 -15.87 3.46
CA SER A 81 1.37 -14.98 4.56
C SER A 81 0.34 -14.97 5.69
N GLY A 82 -0.94 -14.76 5.37
CA GLY A 82 -2.02 -14.74 6.35
C GLY A 82 -2.09 -16.03 7.17
N ILE A 83 -1.92 -17.20 6.53
CA ILE A 83 -1.87 -18.50 7.21
C ILE A 83 -0.70 -18.54 8.20
N PHE A 84 0.52 -18.17 7.77
CA PHE A 84 1.68 -18.19 8.66
C PHE A 84 1.55 -17.19 9.82
N ILE A 85 1.01 -15.99 9.59
CA ILE A 85 0.76 -15.02 10.68
C ILE A 85 -0.28 -15.56 11.66
N SER A 86 -1.32 -16.24 11.17
CA SER A 86 -2.38 -16.82 12.00
C SER A 86 -1.86 -17.87 12.98
N PHE A 87 -0.98 -18.75 12.52
CA PHE A 87 -0.57 -19.92 13.30
C PHE A 87 0.81 -19.82 13.96
N SER A 88 1.66 -18.86 13.58
CA SER A 88 3.01 -18.71 14.13
C SER A 88 3.08 -17.66 15.23
N GLU A 89 3.89 -17.95 16.26
CA GLU A 89 4.32 -16.99 17.28
C GLU A 89 5.82 -16.66 17.14
N ASN A 90 6.51 -17.33 16.23
CA ASN A 90 7.92 -17.10 16.00
C ASN A 90 8.14 -15.79 15.22
N LEU A 91 8.93 -14.88 15.80
CA LEU A 91 9.20 -13.55 15.24
C LEU A 91 9.81 -13.60 13.84
N TRP A 92 10.70 -14.56 13.56
CA TRP A 92 11.29 -14.72 12.24
C TRP A 92 10.24 -15.12 11.20
N VAL A 93 9.34 -16.04 11.57
CA VAL A 93 8.24 -16.46 10.68
C VAL A 93 7.28 -15.29 10.46
N LEU A 94 6.94 -14.52 11.49
CA LEU A 94 6.09 -13.34 11.37
C LEU A 94 6.74 -12.28 10.47
N GLY A 95 8.03 -11.98 10.67
CA GLY A 95 8.77 -11.02 9.85
C GLY A 95 8.85 -11.43 8.38
N ILE A 96 9.20 -12.70 8.11
CA ILE A 96 9.22 -13.25 6.75
C ILE A 96 7.82 -13.22 6.12
N SER A 97 6.79 -13.57 6.90
CA SER A 97 5.41 -13.54 6.42
C SER A 97 4.97 -12.12 6.04
N ARG A 98 5.30 -11.10 6.84
CA ARG A 98 5.05 -9.70 6.51
C ARG A 98 5.76 -9.27 5.23
N PHE A 99 7.00 -9.71 5.04
CA PHE A 99 7.74 -9.46 3.81
C PHE A 99 7.09 -10.13 2.60
N VAL A 100 6.71 -11.41 2.72
CA VAL A 100 6.01 -12.17 1.65
C VAL A 100 4.67 -11.54 1.31
N GLU A 101 3.93 -11.04 2.29
CA GLU A 101 2.68 -10.29 2.08
C GLU A 101 2.93 -9.03 1.25
N GLY A 102 4.02 -8.31 1.55
CA GLY A 102 4.47 -7.17 0.77
C GLY A 102 4.83 -7.54 -0.68
N LEU A 103 5.53 -8.65 -0.90
CA LEU A 103 5.77 -9.19 -2.25
C LEU A 103 4.43 -9.42 -2.98
N GLY A 104 3.45 -9.99 -2.28
CA GLY A 104 2.10 -10.21 -2.79
C GLY A 104 1.40 -8.92 -3.20
N CYS A 105 1.51 -7.88 -2.37
CA CYS A 105 1.01 -6.53 -2.66
C CYS A 105 1.64 -5.96 -3.93
N GLY A 106 2.99 -6.01 -4.03
CA GLY A 106 3.74 -5.53 -5.18
C GLY A 106 3.43 -6.28 -6.48
N ALA A 107 3.01 -7.55 -6.40
CA ALA A 107 2.53 -8.30 -7.55
C ALA A 107 1.07 -7.95 -7.91
N PHE A 108 0.20 -7.82 -6.91
CA PHE A 108 -1.23 -7.63 -7.13
C PHE A 108 -1.56 -6.26 -7.73
N PHE A 109 -1.08 -5.17 -7.12
CA PHE A 109 -1.54 -3.83 -7.46
C PHE A 109 -1.24 -3.38 -8.89
N PRO A 110 0.00 -3.48 -9.40
CA PRO A 110 0.29 -3.08 -10.79
C PRO A 110 -0.53 -3.89 -11.80
N ALA A 111 -0.68 -5.19 -11.56
CA ALA A 111 -1.46 -6.07 -12.42
C ALA A 111 -2.96 -5.74 -12.37
N ALA A 112 -3.51 -5.49 -11.17
CA ALA A 112 -4.92 -5.12 -10.99
C ALA A 112 -5.24 -3.78 -11.67
N TYR A 113 -4.43 -2.74 -11.46
CA TYR A 113 -4.61 -1.44 -12.14
C TYR A 113 -4.50 -1.57 -13.66
N SER A 114 -3.59 -2.39 -14.16
CA SER A 114 -3.46 -2.65 -15.59
C SER A 114 -4.68 -3.37 -16.17
N ILE A 115 -5.32 -4.27 -15.41
CA ILE A 115 -6.59 -4.91 -15.84
C ILE A 115 -7.73 -3.89 -15.85
N LEU A 116 -7.83 -3.05 -14.80
CA LEU A 116 -8.86 -2.03 -14.69
C LEU A 116 -8.77 -0.98 -15.80
N ALA A 117 -7.54 -0.63 -16.21
CA ALA A 117 -7.29 0.34 -17.28
C ALA A 117 -7.84 -0.12 -18.65
N GLU A 118 -7.95 -1.43 -18.89
CA GLU A 118 -8.48 -2.01 -20.12
C GLU A 118 -10.01 -2.07 -20.15
N TRP A 119 -10.70 -1.79 -19.06
CA TRP A 119 -12.16 -1.85 -19.01
C TRP A 119 -12.81 -0.62 -19.65
N LYS A 120 -13.98 -0.81 -20.25
CA LYS A 120 -14.74 0.26 -20.92
C LYS A 120 -15.00 1.47 -19.98
N ASP A 121 -15.30 1.20 -18.72
CA ASP A 121 -15.54 2.22 -17.66
C ASP A 121 -14.35 2.27 -16.69
N SER A 122 -13.11 2.39 -17.22
CA SER A 122 -11.87 2.29 -16.41
C SER A 122 -11.83 3.29 -15.27
N GLN A 123 -12.18 4.55 -15.51
CA GLN A 123 -12.15 5.60 -14.48
C GLN A 123 -13.10 5.30 -13.31
N LYS A 124 -14.33 4.87 -13.61
CA LYS A 124 -15.29 4.45 -12.58
C LYS A 124 -14.79 3.24 -11.80
N SER A 125 -14.28 2.23 -12.52
CA SER A 125 -13.79 0.98 -11.92
C SER A 125 -12.56 1.20 -11.05
N MET A 126 -11.66 2.11 -11.43
CA MET A 126 -10.52 2.52 -10.62
C MET A 126 -10.98 3.27 -9.35
N GLY A 127 -12.00 4.12 -9.47
CA GLY A 127 -12.60 4.81 -8.32
C GLY A 127 -13.21 3.82 -7.31
N GLU A 128 -14.00 2.86 -7.79
CA GLU A 128 -14.59 1.80 -6.96
C GLU A 128 -13.51 0.93 -6.30
N PHE A 129 -12.45 0.58 -7.06
CA PHE A 129 -11.31 -0.19 -6.55
C PHE A 129 -10.55 0.56 -5.44
N ASN A 130 -10.25 1.85 -5.63
CA ASN A 130 -9.60 2.68 -4.62
C ASN A 130 -10.48 2.91 -3.38
N PHE A 131 -11.80 3.00 -3.56
CA PHE A 131 -12.73 3.03 -2.43
C PHE A 131 -12.61 1.75 -1.60
N LEU A 132 -12.65 0.58 -2.24
CA LEU A 132 -12.53 -0.71 -1.56
C LEU A 132 -11.13 -0.93 -0.95
N LEU A 133 -10.08 -0.40 -1.57
CA LEU A 133 -8.73 -0.37 -1.02
C LEU A 133 -8.73 0.35 0.34
N ASN A 134 -9.23 1.58 0.39
CA ASN A 134 -9.25 2.36 1.63
C ASN A 134 -10.24 1.79 2.65
N ALA A 135 -11.38 1.26 2.21
CA ALA A 135 -12.32 0.56 3.06
C ALA A 135 -11.67 -0.69 3.69
N GLY A 136 -10.86 -1.42 2.93
CA GLY A 136 -10.08 -2.54 3.44
C GLY A 136 -9.07 -2.10 4.50
N LEU A 137 -8.28 -1.06 4.23
CA LEU A 137 -7.31 -0.50 5.19
C LEU A 137 -8.00 -0.10 6.51
N ALA A 138 -9.10 0.64 6.43
CA ALA A 138 -9.86 1.06 7.60
C ALA A 138 -10.46 -0.13 8.37
N SER A 139 -11.08 -1.07 7.64
CA SER A 139 -11.72 -2.25 8.22
C SER A 139 -10.71 -3.17 8.90
N GLY A 140 -9.52 -3.36 8.29
CA GLY A 140 -8.46 -4.18 8.86
C GLY A 140 -8.06 -3.72 10.25
N VAL A 141 -7.75 -2.43 10.39
CA VAL A 141 -7.38 -1.84 11.68
C VAL A 141 -8.54 -1.83 12.67
N PHE A 142 -9.73 -1.39 12.22
CA PHE A 142 -10.90 -1.28 13.07
C PHE A 142 -11.30 -2.64 13.68
N PHE A 143 -11.48 -3.65 12.85
CA PHE A 143 -11.88 -4.97 13.32
C PHE A 143 -10.75 -5.69 14.09
N SER A 144 -9.48 -5.41 13.80
CA SER A 144 -8.39 -5.93 14.60
C SER A 144 -8.41 -5.39 16.01
N GLY A 145 -8.60 -4.08 16.18
CA GLY A 145 -8.78 -3.48 17.49
C GLY A 145 -10.02 -4.04 18.21
N LEU A 146 -11.16 -4.07 17.52
CA LEU A 146 -12.44 -4.51 18.08
C LEU A 146 -12.41 -5.98 18.52
N PHE A 147 -11.83 -6.87 17.72
CA PHE A 147 -11.81 -8.31 18.00
C PHE A 147 -10.63 -8.76 18.85
N ALA A 148 -9.71 -7.87 19.20
CA ALA A 148 -8.53 -8.22 20.02
C ALA A 148 -8.90 -8.79 21.41
N GLU A 149 -10.08 -8.39 21.94
CA GLU A 149 -10.60 -8.91 23.21
C GLU A 149 -11.08 -10.37 23.11
N PHE A 150 -11.56 -10.80 21.94
CA PHE A 150 -11.96 -12.19 21.68
C PHE A 150 -10.78 -13.09 21.30
N GLY A 151 -9.69 -12.49 20.86
CA GLY A 151 -8.44 -13.15 20.49
C GLY A 151 -7.59 -12.27 19.59
N ILE A 152 -6.33 -12.13 19.93
CA ILE A 152 -5.40 -11.19 19.27
C ILE A 152 -5.35 -11.37 17.74
N LYS A 153 -5.43 -12.60 17.25
CA LYS A 153 -5.35 -12.92 15.82
C LYS A 153 -6.71 -13.10 15.13
N THR A 154 -7.82 -12.82 15.83
CA THR A 154 -9.19 -13.09 15.30
C THR A 154 -9.43 -12.35 13.97
N ALA A 155 -9.12 -11.07 13.90
CA ALA A 155 -9.27 -10.30 12.66
C ALA A 155 -8.38 -10.82 11.53
N ILE A 156 -7.13 -11.18 11.84
CA ILE A 156 -6.20 -11.77 10.87
C ILE A 156 -6.77 -13.06 10.29
N ASN A 157 -7.32 -13.94 11.13
CA ASN A 157 -7.95 -15.19 10.70
C ASN A 157 -9.13 -14.93 9.77
N ILE A 158 -10.01 -13.99 10.10
CA ILE A 158 -11.17 -13.61 9.28
C ILE A 158 -10.71 -13.08 7.91
N PHE A 159 -9.76 -12.16 7.89
CA PHE A 159 -9.29 -11.59 6.61
C PHE A 159 -8.42 -12.57 5.81
N THR A 160 -7.74 -13.50 6.46
CA THR A 160 -7.05 -14.63 5.78
C THR A 160 -8.07 -15.54 5.08
N LEU A 161 -9.20 -15.86 5.75
CA LEU A 161 -10.29 -16.62 5.12
C LEU A 161 -10.90 -15.85 3.94
N LEU A 162 -11.08 -14.55 4.05
CA LEU A 162 -11.56 -13.71 2.95
C LEU A 162 -10.57 -13.68 1.77
N ALA A 163 -9.26 -13.60 2.05
CA ALA A 163 -8.23 -13.73 1.04
C ALA A 163 -8.23 -15.13 0.40
N GLY A 164 -8.46 -16.18 1.19
CA GLY A 164 -8.66 -17.55 0.73
C GLY A 164 -9.88 -17.70 -0.20
N PHE A 165 -10.97 -17.00 0.10
CA PHE A 165 -12.12 -16.92 -0.80
C PHE A 165 -11.79 -16.24 -2.12
N SER A 166 -11.01 -15.15 -2.09
CA SER A 166 -10.49 -14.52 -3.30
C SER A 166 -9.63 -15.47 -4.13
N PHE A 167 -8.81 -16.29 -3.48
CA PHE A 167 -8.01 -17.32 -4.14
C PHE A 167 -8.90 -18.40 -4.78
N ALA A 168 -9.95 -18.83 -4.12
CA ALA A 168 -10.92 -19.78 -4.69
C ALA A 168 -11.63 -19.20 -5.94
N LEU A 169 -11.98 -17.91 -5.93
CA LEU A 169 -12.52 -17.22 -7.10
C LEU A 169 -11.49 -17.17 -8.24
N LEU A 170 -10.21 -16.94 -7.94
CA LEU A 170 -9.13 -16.99 -8.92
C LEU A 170 -9.02 -18.36 -9.58
N LEU A 171 -9.05 -19.44 -8.80
CA LEU A 171 -9.01 -20.81 -9.32
C LEU A 171 -10.21 -21.10 -10.24
N ARG A 172 -11.37 -20.57 -9.92
CA ARG A 172 -12.58 -20.68 -10.77
C ARG A 172 -12.38 -19.96 -12.11
N GLU A 173 -11.86 -18.74 -12.08
CA GLU A 173 -11.59 -17.97 -13.30
C GLU A 173 -10.53 -18.64 -14.19
N THR A 174 -9.48 -19.17 -13.59
CA THR A 174 -8.40 -19.83 -14.34
C THR A 174 -8.82 -21.21 -14.89
N ARG A 175 -9.65 -21.97 -14.17
CA ARG A 175 -10.20 -23.24 -14.65
C ARG A 175 -11.12 -23.05 -15.86
N GLY A 176 -11.90 -21.97 -15.91
CA GLY A 176 -12.73 -21.62 -17.07
C GLY A 176 -11.93 -21.34 -18.35
N LEU A 177 -10.63 -21.02 -18.21
CA LEU A 177 -9.70 -20.85 -19.33
C LEU A 177 -9.08 -22.17 -19.83
N ILE A 178 -9.20 -23.25 -19.03
CA ILE A 178 -8.69 -24.59 -19.35
C ILE A 178 -9.91 -25.51 -19.52
N SER A 179 -10.70 -25.30 -20.58
CA SER A 179 -11.69 -26.28 -20.96
C SER A 179 -11.01 -27.42 -21.70
N TRP A 180 -11.19 -28.65 -21.22
CA TRP A 180 -10.81 -29.86 -21.93
C TRP A 180 -11.94 -30.22 -22.89
N ASP A 181 -11.63 -30.40 -24.16
CA ASP A 181 -12.55 -31.01 -25.10
C ASP A 181 -12.71 -32.50 -24.70
N SER A 182 -13.92 -33.03 -24.87
CA SER A 182 -14.26 -34.45 -24.67
C SER A 182 -13.38 -35.44 -25.45
N SER A 183 -12.57 -34.96 -26.38
CA SER A 183 -11.56 -35.73 -27.14
C SER A 183 -10.17 -35.70 -26.48
N GLY A 184 -9.97 -35.15 -25.28
CA GLY A 184 -8.68 -35.13 -24.59
C GLY A 184 -7.65 -34.16 -25.19
N ARG A 185 -7.98 -33.38 -26.20
CA ARG A 185 -7.13 -32.34 -26.78
C ARG A 185 -7.35 -31.01 -26.04
N LYS A 186 -6.23 -30.38 -25.61
CA LYS A 186 -6.26 -28.99 -25.13
C LYS A 186 -6.83 -28.10 -26.22
N LYS A 187 -8.08 -27.70 -26.11
CA LYS A 187 -8.62 -26.64 -26.94
C LYS A 187 -7.89 -25.37 -26.53
N LYS A 188 -6.83 -25.01 -27.25
CA LYS A 188 -6.37 -23.63 -27.30
C LYS A 188 -7.59 -22.85 -27.80
N ILE A 189 -8.29 -22.16 -26.93
CA ILE A 189 -9.20 -21.09 -27.35
C ILE A 189 -8.26 -20.04 -27.93
N THR A 190 -7.94 -20.24 -29.19
CA THR A 190 -7.36 -19.22 -30.04
C THR A 190 -8.45 -18.18 -30.10
N ALA A 191 -8.30 -17.12 -29.34
CA ALA A 191 -9.00 -15.88 -29.57
C ALA A 191 -8.60 -15.44 -30.97
N THR A 192 -9.34 -15.93 -31.95
CA THR A 192 -9.34 -15.48 -33.35
C THR A 192 -10.17 -14.20 -33.39
N LEU A 193 -9.86 -13.27 -32.52
CA LEU A 193 -10.35 -11.91 -32.56
C LEU A 193 -9.12 -11.01 -32.59
N ASN A 194 -8.91 -10.41 -33.76
CA ASN A 194 -7.96 -9.33 -34.00
C ASN A 194 -6.46 -9.67 -34.12
N ARG A 195 -6.11 -10.73 -34.85
CA ARG A 195 -4.74 -10.85 -35.40
C ARG A 195 -4.42 -9.79 -36.47
N ARG A 196 -5.40 -9.06 -37.01
CA ARG A 196 -5.16 -8.03 -38.05
C ARG A 196 -4.95 -6.62 -37.52
N GLU A 197 -5.48 -6.24 -36.32
CA GLU A 197 -5.23 -4.92 -35.75
C GLU A 197 -4.00 -4.88 -34.83
N VAL A 198 -3.60 -6.02 -34.27
CA VAL A 198 -2.41 -6.12 -33.36
C VAL A 198 -1.11 -6.25 -34.15
N ALA A 199 -1.16 -6.71 -35.42
CA ALA A 199 0.04 -6.82 -36.24
C ALA A 199 0.66 -5.47 -36.63
N GLY A 200 -0.10 -4.37 -36.60
CA GLY A 200 0.41 -3.03 -36.89
C GLY A 200 1.05 -2.31 -35.68
N LYS A 201 0.82 -2.82 -34.46
CA LYS A 201 1.42 -2.24 -33.22
C LYS A 201 2.49 -3.12 -32.57
N LYS A 202 2.79 -4.29 -33.14
CA LYS A 202 3.78 -5.23 -32.60
C LYS A 202 5.24 -4.87 -32.90
N THR A 203 5.49 -3.90 -33.78
CA THR A 203 6.85 -3.57 -34.23
C THR A 203 7.64 -2.70 -33.24
N GLU A 204 7.01 -2.12 -32.20
CA GLU A 204 7.72 -1.34 -31.19
C GLU A 204 7.84 -2.04 -29.82
N ALA A 205 7.10 -3.13 -29.56
CA ALA A 205 7.11 -3.86 -28.29
C ALA A 205 8.11 -5.03 -28.23
N GLU A 206 8.73 -5.39 -29.35
CA GLU A 206 9.81 -6.40 -29.43
C GLU A 206 11.21 -5.78 -29.29
N MET A 207 11.31 -4.51 -28.89
CA MET A 207 12.60 -3.96 -28.45
C MET A 207 13.08 -4.78 -27.24
N SER A 208 14.15 -5.52 -27.44
CA SER A 208 14.92 -6.24 -26.44
C SER A 208 14.95 -5.44 -25.14
N PHE A 209 14.46 -6.05 -24.04
CA PHE A 209 14.59 -5.45 -22.73
C PHE A 209 16.09 -5.36 -22.43
N GLU A 210 16.66 -4.20 -22.63
CA GLU A 210 17.98 -3.85 -22.16
C GLU A 210 17.81 -3.24 -20.76
N PRO A 211 18.09 -4.00 -19.69
CA PRO A 211 17.97 -3.51 -18.32
C PRO A 211 18.71 -2.20 -18.09
N GLY A 212 19.88 -2.04 -18.75
CA GLY A 212 20.69 -0.84 -18.68
C GLY A 212 19.98 0.40 -19.22
N ARG A 213 19.34 0.32 -20.38
CA ARG A 213 18.59 1.43 -20.99
C ARG A 213 17.34 1.80 -20.16
N TYR A 214 16.74 0.81 -19.49
CA TYR A 214 15.60 1.04 -18.61
C TYR A 214 16.03 1.76 -17.32
N LEU A 215 17.14 1.34 -16.71
CA LEU A 215 17.73 1.98 -15.53
C LEU A 215 18.22 3.41 -15.84
N GLU A 216 18.81 3.62 -17.01
CA GLU A 216 19.20 4.95 -17.49
C GLU A 216 17.99 5.88 -17.62
N LYS A 217 16.88 5.41 -18.22
CA LYS A 217 15.63 6.18 -18.29
C LYS A 217 15.08 6.52 -16.91
N ILE A 218 15.11 5.57 -15.97
CA ILE A 218 14.68 5.81 -14.59
C ILE A 218 15.58 6.87 -13.94
N GLY A 219 16.91 6.73 -14.02
CA GLY A 219 17.85 7.67 -13.45
C GLY A 219 17.67 9.08 -14.03
N LYS A 220 17.53 9.18 -15.35
CA LYS A 220 17.29 10.45 -16.03
C LYS A 220 15.97 11.09 -15.57
N SER A 221 14.87 10.33 -15.54
CA SER A 221 13.57 10.83 -15.06
C SER A 221 13.62 11.25 -13.59
N PHE A 222 14.45 10.61 -12.76
CA PHE A 222 14.56 10.93 -11.34
C PHE A 222 15.23 12.28 -11.08
N PHE A 223 16.28 12.60 -11.83
CA PHE A 223 17.03 13.84 -11.63
C PHE A 223 16.49 15.01 -12.48
N GLU A 224 15.67 14.75 -13.50
CA GLU A 224 15.08 15.77 -14.34
C GLU A 224 13.95 16.54 -13.61
N ASN A 225 13.86 17.83 -13.88
CA ASN A 225 12.72 18.70 -13.53
C ASN A 225 12.29 18.68 -12.05
N GLY A 226 13.22 18.38 -11.12
CA GLY A 226 12.90 18.43 -9.69
C GLY A 226 12.05 17.26 -9.16
N PHE A 227 11.89 16.17 -9.92
CA PHE A 227 11.14 14.97 -9.49
C PHE A 227 11.62 14.43 -8.14
N TRP A 228 12.94 14.40 -7.90
CA TRP A 228 13.54 13.95 -6.64
C TRP A 228 13.04 14.73 -5.42
N LYS A 229 12.65 16.02 -5.58
CA LYS A 229 12.04 16.82 -4.50
C LYS A 229 10.67 16.28 -4.11
N LEU A 230 9.83 15.95 -5.10
CA LEU A 230 8.50 15.37 -4.86
C LEU A 230 8.61 13.97 -4.24
N TRP A 231 9.57 13.19 -4.74
CA TRP A 231 9.90 11.88 -4.18
C TRP A 231 10.38 11.99 -2.72
N GLY A 232 11.31 12.89 -2.42
CA GLY A 232 11.81 13.15 -1.08
C GLY A 232 10.71 13.60 -0.10
N ILE A 233 9.84 14.51 -0.54
CA ILE A 233 8.67 14.93 0.27
C ILE A 233 7.77 13.73 0.58
N SER A 234 7.51 12.85 -0.40
CA SER A 234 6.69 11.65 -0.14
C SER A 234 7.37 10.69 0.83
N VAL A 235 8.69 10.48 0.73
CA VAL A 235 9.46 9.66 1.69
C VAL A 235 9.32 10.21 3.11
N ILE A 236 9.51 11.52 3.29
CA ILE A 236 9.48 12.15 4.61
C ILE A 236 8.04 12.15 5.18
N LEU A 237 7.04 12.50 4.37
CA LEU A 237 5.65 12.54 4.80
C LEU A 237 5.16 11.16 5.25
N TYR A 238 5.31 10.16 4.37
CA TYR A 238 4.87 8.80 4.68
C TYR A 238 5.79 8.10 5.68
N GLY A 239 7.07 8.51 5.74
CA GLY A 239 7.99 8.06 6.75
C GLY A 239 7.63 8.53 8.16
N ALA A 240 7.36 9.82 8.33
CA ALA A 240 6.97 10.39 9.62
C ALA A 240 5.64 9.81 10.12
N THR A 241 4.63 9.72 9.25
CA THR A 241 3.33 9.12 9.58
C THR A 241 3.43 7.61 9.82
N GLY A 242 4.27 6.91 9.06
CA GLY A 242 4.53 5.48 9.24
C GLY A 242 5.27 5.18 10.54
N LEU A 243 6.24 6.00 10.93
CA LEU A 243 6.96 5.87 12.20
C LEU A 243 6.01 5.99 13.39
N LEU A 244 5.12 6.97 13.35
CA LEU A 244 4.09 7.11 14.38
C LEU A 244 3.17 5.90 14.37
N THR A 245 2.61 5.51 13.22
CA THR A 245 1.63 4.43 13.11
C THR A 245 2.20 3.09 13.57
N SER A 246 3.45 2.78 13.22
CA SER A 246 4.11 1.51 13.56
C SER A 246 4.40 1.35 15.06
N ASN A 247 4.59 2.45 15.77
CA ASN A 247 4.96 2.46 17.19
C ASN A 247 3.84 2.95 18.10
N TYR A 248 2.71 3.40 17.52
CA TYR A 248 1.65 4.00 18.34
C TYR A 248 0.93 2.97 19.20
N ALA A 249 0.84 1.72 18.75
CA ALA A 249 0.26 0.62 19.54
C ALA A 249 1.08 0.33 20.81
N ASP A 250 2.42 0.42 20.72
CA ASP A 250 3.31 0.30 21.89
C ASP A 250 3.21 1.54 22.79
N TYR A 251 3.28 2.74 22.22
CA TYR A 251 3.18 4.00 22.96
C TYR A 251 1.87 4.14 23.73
N SER A 252 0.76 3.78 23.10
CA SER A 252 -0.58 3.98 23.67
C SER A 252 -1.06 2.84 24.58
N ALA A 253 -0.29 1.79 24.76
CA ALA A 253 -0.69 0.58 25.48
C ALA A 253 -1.13 0.83 26.93
N SER A 254 -0.65 1.92 27.57
CA SER A 254 -1.00 2.29 28.95
C SER A 254 -2.25 3.16 29.08
N PHE A 255 -2.76 3.77 27.98
CA PHE A 255 -3.85 4.73 28.06
C PHE A 255 -4.95 4.55 26.99
N LEU A 256 -4.78 3.65 26.00
CA LEU A 256 -5.81 3.28 25.03
C LEU A 256 -6.10 1.80 25.08
N THR A 257 -7.37 1.46 25.00
CA THR A 257 -7.80 0.10 24.69
C THR A 257 -7.58 -0.23 23.22
N LYS A 258 -7.53 -1.52 22.86
CA LYS A 258 -7.38 -1.94 21.46
C LYS A 258 -8.51 -1.46 20.54
N PRO A 259 -9.80 -1.49 20.97
CA PRO A 259 -10.89 -0.91 20.17
C PRO A 259 -10.71 0.59 19.92
N GLU A 260 -10.31 1.37 20.93
CA GLU A 260 -10.05 2.82 20.78
C GLU A 260 -8.89 3.08 19.84
N LEU A 261 -7.81 2.32 19.95
CA LEU A 261 -6.67 2.38 19.03
C LEU A 261 -7.10 2.03 17.59
N GLY A 262 -7.84 0.95 17.42
CA GLY A 262 -8.38 0.53 16.11
C GLY A 262 -9.26 1.60 15.49
N LEU A 263 -10.15 2.22 16.27
CA LEU A 263 -10.99 3.32 15.84
C LEU A 263 -10.16 4.54 15.45
N ALA A 264 -9.18 4.94 16.27
CA ALA A 264 -8.34 6.10 16.02
C ALA A 264 -7.55 5.94 14.70
N ILE A 265 -6.86 4.81 14.51
CA ILE A 265 -6.08 4.58 13.29
C ILE A 265 -7.00 4.44 12.06
N SER A 266 -8.18 3.79 12.19
CA SER A 266 -9.13 3.66 11.07
C SER A 266 -9.66 5.01 10.59
N ALA A 267 -9.81 5.98 11.50
CA ALA A 267 -10.21 7.35 11.17
C ALA A 267 -9.22 8.01 10.18
N SER A 268 -7.94 7.64 10.19
CA SER A 268 -6.95 8.17 9.24
C SER A 268 -7.27 7.76 7.79
N TYR A 269 -7.68 6.53 7.55
CA TYR A 269 -8.02 6.05 6.20
C TYR A 269 -9.32 6.66 5.68
N ILE A 270 -10.31 6.84 6.56
CA ILE A 270 -11.56 7.54 6.23
C ILE A 270 -11.26 9.01 5.90
N ALA A 271 -10.47 9.67 6.74
CA ALA A 271 -10.09 11.07 6.53
C ALA A 271 -9.26 11.24 5.25
N ALA A 272 -8.32 10.32 4.95
CA ALA A 272 -7.56 10.34 3.71
C ALA A 272 -8.45 10.19 2.47
N MET A 273 -9.45 9.33 2.52
CA MET A 273 -10.41 9.16 1.43
C MET A 273 -11.22 10.44 1.21
N LEU A 274 -11.78 11.04 2.26
CA LEU A 274 -12.58 12.25 2.17
C LEU A 274 -11.76 13.45 1.72
N SER A 275 -10.56 13.64 2.29
CA SER A 275 -9.70 14.77 1.98
C SER A 275 -9.11 14.69 0.56
N SER A 276 -8.78 13.49 0.07
CA SER A 276 -8.33 13.33 -1.31
C SER A 276 -9.43 13.66 -2.32
N LEU A 277 -10.68 13.28 -2.04
CA LEU A 277 -11.83 13.66 -2.87
C LEU A 277 -12.04 15.20 -2.86
N ALA A 278 -11.93 15.83 -1.69
CA ALA A 278 -12.04 17.28 -1.57
C ALA A 278 -10.90 17.98 -2.31
N ALA A 279 -9.64 17.58 -2.08
CA ALA A 279 -8.47 18.14 -2.73
C ALA A 279 -8.53 18.00 -4.26
N GLY A 280 -9.00 16.86 -4.78
CA GLY A 280 -9.14 16.63 -6.21
C GLY A 280 -10.19 17.50 -6.90
N ARG A 281 -11.12 18.09 -6.15
CA ARG A 281 -12.16 19.01 -6.66
C ARG A 281 -11.80 20.49 -6.51
N THR A 282 -10.72 20.83 -5.80
CA THR A 282 -10.31 22.21 -5.60
C THR A 282 -9.58 22.77 -6.83
N ARG A 283 -9.65 24.09 -7.01
CA ARG A 283 -8.86 24.81 -8.02
C ARG A 283 -7.57 25.40 -7.45
N ILE A 284 -7.17 24.96 -6.27
CA ILE A 284 -5.97 25.42 -5.57
C ILE A 284 -4.74 24.88 -6.28
N ASN A 285 -3.65 25.65 -6.32
CA ASN A 285 -2.39 25.22 -6.90
C ASN A 285 -1.82 24.00 -6.16
N ASN A 286 -1.28 23.01 -6.90
CA ASN A 286 -0.71 21.79 -6.36
C ASN A 286 0.29 22.02 -5.23
N LYS A 287 1.14 23.05 -5.33
CA LYS A 287 2.10 23.43 -4.26
C LYS A 287 1.39 23.74 -2.94
N ASN A 288 0.28 24.46 -2.99
CA ASN A 288 -0.49 24.81 -1.80
C ASN A 288 -1.24 23.60 -1.25
N ILE A 289 -1.75 22.71 -2.11
CA ILE A 289 -2.37 21.44 -1.70
C ILE A 289 -1.34 20.58 -0.94
N ILE A 290 -0.11 20.45 -1.46
CA ILE A 290 0.98 19.73 -0.78
C ILE A 290 1.28 20.35 0.59
N ARG A 291 1.42 21.69 0.66
CA ARG A 291 1.71 22.41 1.91
C ARG A 291 0.61 22.22 2.96
N VAL A 292 -0.66 22.36 2.56
CA VAL A 292 -1.80 22.11 3.45
C VAL A 292 -1.76 20.68 3.98
N GLY A 293 -1.50 19.70 3.11
CA GLY A 293 -1.37 18.29 3.52
C GLY A 293 -0.23 18.08 4.53
N ILE A 294 0.93 18.68 4.31
CA ILE A 294 2.07 18.61 5.24
C ILE A 294 1.71 19.23 6.59
N ILE A 295 1.07 20.42 6.60
CA ILE A 295 0.67 21.10 7.83
C ILE A 295 -0.33 20.25 8.62
N LEU A 296 -1.36 19.69 7.96
CA LEU A 296 -2.34 18.82 8.59
C LEU A 296 -1.69 17.56 9.19
N ALA A 297 -0.82 16.90 8.42
CA ALA A 297 -0.13 15.71 8.90
C ALA A 297 0.79 16.02 10.10
N THR A 298 1.53 17.15 10.04
CA THR A 298 2.36 17.60 11.16
C THR A 298 1.53 17.90 12.40
N ALA A 299 0.42 18.65 12.24
CA ALA A 299 -0.51 18.90 13.34
C ALA A 299 -1.04 17.58 13.92
N GLY A 300 -1.39 16.61 13.08
CA GLY A 300 -1.81 15.30 13.53
C GLY A 300 -0.74 14.59 14.39
N ILE A 301 0.54 14.60 13.97
CA ILE A 301 1.62 14.02 14.76
C ILE A 301 1.75 14.73 16.13
N LEU A 302 1.63 16.06 16.16
CA LEU A 302 1.67 16.82 17.43
C LEU A 302 0.47 16.50 18.35
N PHE A 303 -0.73 16.37 17.77
CA PHE A 303 -1.92 16.00 18.54
C PHE A 303 -1.92 14.54 19.03
N SER A 304 -1.06 13.68 18.49
CA SER A 304 -1.00 12.25 18.86
C SER A 304 -0.68 12.03 20.35
N LEU A 305 -0.02 12.99 20.97
CA LEU A 305 0.35 12.95 22.41
C LEU A 305 -0.85 13.20 23.34
N LYS A 306 -1.95 13.79 22.86
CA LYS A 306 -3.08 14.21 23.71
C LYS A 306 -4.46 13.78 23.21
N ALA A 307 -4.64 13.68 21.92
CA ALA A 307 -5.94 13.45 21.28
C ALA A 307 -5.81 12.45 20.11
N PRO A 308 -5.69 11.14 20.38
CA PRO A 308 -5.38 10.13 19.38
C PRO A 308 -6.32 10.11 18.17
N LEU A 309 -7.64 10.16 18.39
CA LEU A 309 -8.63 10.16 17.32
C LEU A 309 -8.48 11.36 16.38
N LEU A 310 -8.32 12.57 16.95
CA LEU A 310 -8.08 13.79 16.16
C LEU A 310 -6.75 13.72 15.43
N ALA A 311 -5.73 13.19 16.09
CA ALA A 311 -4.40 13.02 15.54
C ALA A 311 -4.41 12.18 14.25
N PHE A 312 -4.96 10.98 14.33
CA PHE A 312 -5.03 10.08 13.17
C PHE A 312 -5.96 10.62 12.09
N PHE A 313 -7.05 11.29 12.46
CA PHE A 313 -7.89 11.99 11.49
C PHE A 313 -7.09 13.05 10.71
N LEU A 314 -6.32 13.90 11.41
CA LEU A 314 -5.49 14.93 10.79
C LEU A 314 -4.35 14.35 9.95
N ILE A 315 -3.71 13.25 10.41
CA ILE A 315 -2.67 12.53 9.65
C ILE A 315 -3.26 12.02 8.34
N GLY A 316 -4.42 11.39 8.40
CA GLY A 316 -5.09 10.88 7.21
C GLY A 316 -5.52 12.00 6.27
N ALA A 317 -6.14 13.05 6.79
CA ALA A 317 -6.52 14.21 6.01
C ALA A 317 -5.31 14.88 5.34
N GLY A 318 -4.20 14.98 6.06
CA GLY A 318 -2.93 15.51 5.55
C GLY A 318 -2.33 14.65 4.44
N GLY A 319 -2.21 13.34 4.67
CA GLY A 319 -1.71 12.38 3.68
C GLY A 319 -2.56 12.34 2.42
N GLY A 320 -3.90 12.26 2.57
CA GLY A 320 -4.84 12.26 1.46
C GLY A 320 -4.82 13.55 0.64
N THR A 321 -4.68 14.70 1.29
CA THR A 321 -4.55 15.99 0.61
C THR A 321 -3.20 16.08 -0.11
N ALA A 322 -2.09 15.78 0.57
CA ALA A 322 -0.75 15.92 0.00
C ALA A 322 -0.54 15.00 -1.21
N VAL A 323 -1.04 13.75 -1.17
CA VAL A 323 -0.87 12.80 -2.29
C VAL A 323 -1.49 13.32 -3.58
N ILE A 324 -2.64 13.99 -3.52
CA ILE A 324 -3.28 14.56 -4.71
C ILE A 324 -2.40 15.64 -5.34
N GLY A 325 -1.84 16.55 -4.53
CA GLY A 325 -0.93 17.58 -5.01
C GLY A 325 0.37 17.01 -5.57
N LEU A 326 0.93 15.97 -4.90
CA LEU A 326 2.16 15.28 -5.34
C LEU A 326 1.93 14.55 -6.66
N VAL A 327 0.88 13.73 -6.76
CA VAL A 327 0.51 13.00 -7.99
C VAL A 327 0.28 13.96 -9.16
N ALA A 328 -0.48 15.04 -8.93
CA ALA A 328 -0.72 16.05 -9.96
C ALA A 328 0.58 16.76 -10.39
N SER A 329 1.51 17.00 -9.48
CA SER A 329 2.82 17.59 -9.80
C SER A 329 3.71 16.62 -10.58
N VAL A 330 3.76 15.36 -10.19
CA VAL A 330 4.49 14.30 -10.92
C VAL A 330 3.94 14.14 -12.34
N SER A 331 2.60 14.15 -12.51
CA SER A 331 1.97 14.02 -13.83
C SER A 331 2.28 15.18 -14.76
N ARG A 332 2.60 16.36 -14.22
CA ARG A 332 3.05 17.53 -15.02
C ARG A 332 4.49 17.37 -15.50
N ILE A 333 5.36 16.74 -14.71
CA ILE A 333 6.75 16.46 -15.09
C ILE A 333 6.79 15.36 -16.16
N SER A 334 6.06 14.28 -15.92
CA SER A 334 5.98 13.15 -16.83
C SER A 334 4.69 12.36 -16.61
N SER A 335 3.95 12.14 -17.68
CA SER A 335 2.75 11.29 -17.68
C SER A 335 3.07 9.79 -17.85
N SER A 336 4.34 9.40 -17.78
CA SER A 336 4.74 8.00 -17.97
C SER A 336 4.38 7.13 -16.77
N GLY A 337 4.00 5.88 -17.02
CA GLY A 337 3.80 4.88 -15.97
C GLY A 337 5.06 4.64 -15.11
N ILE A 338 6.25 4.84 -15.69
CA ILE A 338 7.53 4.73 -14.99
C ILE A 338 7.64 5.82 -13.90
N SER A 339 7.31 7.07 -14.23
CA SER A 339 7.38 8.18 -13.27
C SER A 339 6.38 8.00 -12.12
N MET A 340 5.17 7.49 -12.40
CA MET A 340 4.22 7.17 -11.35
C MET A 340 4.65 5.96 -10.51
N GLY A 341 5.21 4.93 -11.12
CA GLY A 341 5.80 3.80 -10.40
C GLY A 341 6.94 4.25 -9.49
N LEU A 342 7.83 5.09 -10.01
CA LEU A 342 8.96 5.66 -9.25
C LEU A 342 8.49 6.57 -8.12
N PHE A 343 7.43 7.36 -8.32
CA PHE A 343 6.82 8.15 -7.24
C PHE A 343 6.28 7.25 -6.12
N ASN A 344 5.58 6.18 -6.46
CA ASN A 344 5.08 5.23 -5.47
C ASN A 344 6.21 4.56 -4.67
N THR A 345 7.39 4.33 -5.26
CA THR A 345 8.54 3.84 -4.48
C THR A 345 8.93 4.78 -3.35
N GLY A 346 8.74 6.10 -3.50
CA GLY A 346 8.95 7.07 -2.42
C GLY A 346 8.00 6.85 -1.25
N ILE A 347 6.72 6.61 -1.51
CA ILE A 347 5.71 6.30 -0.48
C ILE A 347 6.11 5.03 0.28
N TYR A 348 6.39 3.94 -0.44
CA TYR A 348 6.76 2.67 0.17
C TYR A 348 8.13 2.70 0.86
N ALA A 349 9.09 3.45 0.33
CA ALA A 349 10.38 3.69 1.00
C ALA A 349 10.18 4.44 2.33
N GLY A 350 9.33 5.46 2.35
CA GLY A 350 8.96 6.17 3.57
C GLY A 350 8.37 5.22 4.62
N LEU A 351 7.29 4.52 4.25
CA LEU A 351 6.59 3.58 5.14
C LEU A 351 7.44 2.37 5.56
N GLY A 352 8.40 1.97 4.72
CA GLY A 352 9.23 0.79 4.98
C GLY A 352 10.54 1.09 5.72
N LEU A 353 11.24 2.16 5.39
CA LEU A 353 12.59 2.40 5.94
C LEU A 353 12.57 3.32 7.16
N ILE A 354 11.79 4.39 7.13
CA ILE A 354 11.81 5.40 8.20
C ILE A 354 11.31 4.84 9.54
N PRO A 355 10.25 4.01 9.63
CA PRO A 355 9.85 3.41 10.90
C PRO A 355 10.96 2.58 11.55
N VAL A 356 11.68 1.76 10.79
CA VAL A 356 12.80 0.96 11.32
C VAL A 356 13.92 1.85 11.83
N LEU A 357 14.35 2.82 11.00
CA LEU A 357 15.44 3.72 11.39
C LEU A 357 15.07 4.61 12.57
N GLY A 358 13.84 5.16 12.57
CA GLY A 358 13.36 6.04 13.63
C GLY A 358 13.13 5.30 14.95
N SER A 359 12.69 4.04 14.92
CA SER A 359 12.47 3.25 16.13
C SER A 359 13.75 2.97 16.93
N LEU A 360 14.93 3.00 16.28
CA LEU A 360 16.22 2.86 16.98
C LEU A 360 16.47 4.00 17.97
N PHE A 361 15.86 5.16 17.74
CA PHE A 361 15.98 6.32 18.63
C PHE A 361 14.95 6.35 19.76
N ILE A 362 13.92 5.48 19.72
CA ILE A 362 12.88 5.45 20.76
C ILE A 362 13.46 5.01 22.11
N GLY A 363 14.36 4.02 22.12
CA GLY A 363 15.00 3.58 23.37
C GLY A 363 15.72 4.71 24.11
N PRO A 364 16.65 5.45 23.47
CA PRO A 364 17.39 6.53 24.14
C PRO A 364 16.60 7.83 24.32
N LEU A 365 15.62 8.17 23.46
CA LEU A 365 14.95 9.47 23.46
C LEU A 365 13.49 9.43 23.92
N GLY A 366 12.89 8.24 23.99
CA GLY A 366 11.45 8.06 24.24
C GLY A 366 10.58 8.30 23.00
N TYR A 367 9.35 7.79 23.04
CA TYR A 367 8.39 7.88 21.94
C TYR A 367 8.05 9.32 21.56
N GLU A 368 7.75 10.15 22.56
CA GLU A 368 7.31 11.54 22.36
C GLU A 368 8.36 12.36 21.60
N SER A 369 9.64 12.27 22.05
CA SER A 369 10.74 12.99 21.41
C SER A 369 10.94 12.57 19.97
N VAL A 370 10.81 11.28 19.67
CA VAL A 370 10.94 10.74 18.29
C VAL A 370 9.75 11.17 17.42
N PHE A 371 8.53 11.18 17.95
CA PHE A 371 7.38 11.68 17.24
C PHE A 371 7.48 13.19 16.96
N LEU A 372 7.86 13.99 17.95
CA LEU A 372 8.10 15.43 17.79
C LEU A 372 9.22 15.71 16.79
N GLY A 373 10.31 14.93 16.85
CA GLY A 373 11.40 15.01 15.89
C GLY A 373 10.95 14.72 14.45
N SER A 374 10.09 13.70 14.27
CA SER A 374 9.53 13.37 12.96
C SER A 374 8.60 14.47 12.43
N ALA A 375 7.80 15.10 13.31
CA ALA A 375 6.98 16.25 12.98
C ALA A 375 7.84 17.45 12.55
N PHE A 376 8.94 17.72 13.25
CA PHE A 376 9.87 18.78 12.90
C PHE A 376 10.51 18.53 11.50
N VAL A 377 11.02 17.31 11.26
CA VAL A 377 11.60 16.94 9.96
C VAL A 377 10.54 17.09 8.84
N LEU A 378 9.30 16.67 9.08
CA LEU A 378 8.22 16.84 8.11
C LEU A 378 7.97 18.33 7.83
N LEU A 379 7.97 19.18 8.85
CA LEU A 379 7.74 20.62 8.71
C LEU A 379 8.83 21.29 7.87
N THR A 380 10.09 20.84 7.95
CA THR A 380 11.19 21.41 7.14
C THR A 380 10.96 21.24 5.64
N THR A 381 10.15 20.27 5.23
CA THR A 381 9.82 20.07 3.80
C THR A 381 9.00 21.21 3.21
N LEU A 382 8.35 22.05 4.02
CA LEU A 382 7.65 23.27 3.55
C LEU A 382 8.62 24.29 2.92
N GLY A 383 9.90 24.26 3.31
CA GLY A 383 10.95 25.10 2.75
C GLY A 383 11.43 24.65 1.36
N ILE A 384 11.07 23.45 0.92
CA ILE A 384 11.48 22.93 -0.39
C ILE A 384 10.77 23.75 -1.48
N LYS A 385 11.57 24.40 -2.33
CA LYS A 385 11.03 25.14 -3.49
C LYS A 385 10.54 24.14 -4.54
N LEU A 386 9.22 24.05 -4.68
CA LEU A 386 8.56 23.33 -5.77
C LEU A 386 8.36 24.31 -6.93
N GLU A 387 8.88 23.97 -8.08
CA GLU A 387 8.73 24.75 -9.32
C GLU A 387 7.38 24.51 -9.98
#